data_a90394b84da2c4a453386ed9adefcce9
#
_entry.id   a90394b84da2c4a453386ed9adefcce9
#
_cell.length_a   1.000
_cell.length_b   1.000
_cell.length_c   1.000
_cell.angle_alpha   90.00
_cell.angle_beta   90.00
_cell.angle_gamma   90.00
#
_symmetry.space_group_name_H-M   'P 1'
#
loop_
_entity.id
_entity.type
_entity.pdbx_description
1 polymer ?
#
loop_
_entity_poly.entity_id
_entity_poly.type
_entity_poly.pdbx_seq_one_letter_code
_entity_poly.pdbx_strand_id
1 'polypeptide(L)'
;MKKVYILLPLLFLIYWSCEDTKEEEPIYTFVKTFGANGGDIGRSVQQTADGGYIITGKAGCGVDGGGVWLLKTNSQGIEEWSNLLTNAYGCNNGDGEGRWIQQTTDGGYVIVGTAFPDFYDEYHDYPRTILLIKTDSQGQVEWKQNFGGIDYGLFDDSEGRFVQQTDDGGFILTGYTYSTKNHTNDVWLIKTDANGNEEWNRTLGDSIYFQWNAGGDEEPMPYALNDRGSSVQQTSDGGYIIGGYSTGWCFDSDWRITCKSNVLLIKTDSRGDREWLKSFGESKAGEFHRGHSVQITPDGGYIIAGERAIGNEASNFWLIKTDINGNQIWDKTYGNGGER
;
A
#
# COMPACT_ATOMS: atom_id res chain seq x y z
N MET A 1 -9.59 20.42 95.39
CA MET A 1 -9.70 19.48 94.25
C MET A 1 -9.81 20.30 92.96
N LYS A 2 -8.69 20.44 92.22
CA LYS A 2 -8.67 21.22 90.99
C LYS A 2 -8.91 20.22 89.82
N LYS A 3 -9.97 20.44 89.08
CA LYS A 3 -10.26 19.62 87.87
C LYS A 3 -9.43 20.18 86.69
N VAL A 4 -8.55 19.35 86.12
CA VAL A 4 -7.80 19.66 84.95
C VAL A 4 -8.64 19.20 83.76
N TYR A 5 -9.02 20.08 82.85
CA TYR A 5 -9.63 19.74 81.53
C TYR A 5 -8.51 19.64 80.51
N ILE A 6 -8.36 18.43 79.92
CA ILE A 6 -7.47 18.21 78.81
C ILE A 6 -8.30 18.53 77.56
N LEU A 7 -7.93 19.57 76.84
CA LEU A 7 -8.39 19.84 75.48
C LEU A 7 -7.60 18.94 74.50
N LEU A 8 -8.25 17.99 73.87
CA LEU A 8 -7.70 17.28 72.70
C LEU A 8 -7.88 18.22 71.47
N PRO A 9 -6.80 18.50 70.71
CA PRO A 9 -6.98 19.16 69.41
C PRO A 9 -7.55 18.17 68.40
N LEU A 10 -8.72 18.51 67.82
CA LEU A 10 -9.26 17.84 66.66
C LEU A 10 -8.35 18.15 65.47
N LEU A 11 -7.57 17.19 65.02
CA LEU A 11 -6.88 17.23 63.73
C LEU A 11 -7.91 17.00 62.64
N PHE A 12 -8.33 18.06 61.94
CA PHE A 12 -9.00 17.98 60.66
C PHE A 12 -7.98 17.56 59.62
N LEU A 13 -7.97 16.26 59.26
CA LEU A 13 -7.35 15.79 58.07
C LEU A 13 -8.21 16.26 56.89
N ILE A 14 -7.79 17.36 56.26
CA ILE A 14 -8.30 17.72 54.93
C ILE A 14 -7.66 16.77 53.94
N TYR A 15 -8.40 15.76 53.57
CA TYR A 15 -8.08 15.00 52.35
C TYR A 15 -8.35 15.93 51.16
N TRP A 16 -7.30 16.50 50.59
CA TRP A 16 -7.33 16.97 49.24
C TRP A 16 -7.30 15.72 48.35
N SER A 17 -8.44 15.26 47.86
CA SER A 17 -8.47 14.44 46.68
C SER A 17 -8.05 15.36 45.53
N CYS A 18 -6.84 15.17 45.01
CA CYS A 18 -6.56 15.54 43.65
C CYS A 18 -7.46 14.65 42.78
N GLU A 19 -8.62 15.14 42.43
CA GLU A 19 -9.27 14.69 41.22
C GLU A 19 -8.34 15.14 40.11
N ASP A 20 -7.56 14.19 39.56
CA ASP A 20 -7.00 14.29 38.23
C ASP A 20 -8.20 14.44 37.29
N THR A 21 -8.65 15.67 37.10
CA THR A 21 -9.42 16.02 35.92
C THR A 21 -8.46 15.79 34.77
N LYS A 22 -8.43 14.55 34.21
CA LYS A 22 -7.96 14.34 32.84
C LYS A 22 -8.80 15.34 32.05
N GLU A 23 -8.18 16.44 31.63
CA GLU A 23 -8.71 17.20 30.51
C GLU A 23 -8.85 16.21 29.40
N GLU A 24 -10.09 15.78 29.10
CA GLU A 24 -10.37 14.99 27.90
C GLU A 24 -9.95 15.90 26.75
N GLU A 25 -8.86 15.54 26.09
CA GLU A 25 -8.47 16.16 24.82
C GLU A 25 -9.72 16.23 23.96
N PRO A 26 -10.05 17.40 23.40
CA PRO A 26 -11.28 17.53 22.61
C PRO A 26 -11.23 16.54 21.45
N ILE A 27 -12.18 15.60 21.41
CA ILE A 27 -12.35 14.69 20.28
C ILE A 27 -12.80 15.53 19.09
N TYR A 28 -11.83 15.91 18.24
CA TYR A 28 -12.13 16.60 16.98
C TYR A 28 -12.74 15.62 16.01
N THR A 29 -14.05 15.63 15.86
CA THR A 29 -14.73 14.94 14.78
C THR A 29 -15.02 15.91 13.65
N PHE A 30 -14.49 15.63 12.47
CA PHE A 30 -14.82 16.40 11.26
C PHE A 30 -15.09 15.47 10.08
N VAL A 31 -15.95 15.94 9.18
CA VAL A 31 -16.13 15.37 7.84
C VAL A 31 -15.89 16.52 6.87
N LYS A 32 -14.93 16.35 5.99
CA LYS A 32 -14.53 17.33 4.98
C LYS A 32 -14.44 16.67 3.63
N THR A 33 -14.82 17.42 2.61
CA THR A 33 -14.59 17.07 1.20
C THR A 33 -13.63 18.08 0.60
N PHE A 34 -12.69 17.57 -0.18
CA PHE A 34 -11.70 18.37 -0.88
C PHE A 34 -11.81 18.06 -2.37
N GLY A 35 -11.50 19.03 -3.21
CA GLY A 35 -11.52 18.87 -4.65
C GLY A 35 -12.04 20.12 -5.36
N ALA A 36 -11.89 20.11 -6.67
CA ALA A 36 -12.41 21.11 -7.59
C ALA A 36 -13.47 20.50 -8.52
N ASN A 37 -13.65 21.06 -9.69
CA ASN A 37 -14.55 20.52 -10.72
C ASN A 37 -13.85 19.36 -11.44
N GLY A 38 -14.19 18.14 -11.08
CA GLY A 38 -13.63 16.93 -11.69
C GLY A 38 -13.87 15.70 -10.80
N GLY A 39 -13.46 14.53 -11.24
CA GLY A 39 -13.53 13.31 -10.44
C GLY A 39 -12.26 13.16 -9.59
N ASP A 40 -12.19 13.84 -8.44
CA ASP A 40 -11.04 13.77 -7.54
C ASP A 40 -11.09 12.51 -6.68
N ILE A 41 -9.95 11.85 -6.45
CA ILE A 41 -9.85 10.59 -5.70
C ILE A 41 -8.70 10.70 -4.71
N GLY A 42 -8.98 10.58 -3.41
CA GLY A 42 -7.97 10.34 -2.38
C GLY A 42 -7.60 8.87 -2.33
N ARG A 43 -6.30 8.56 -2.28
CA ARG A 43 -5.78 7.18 -2.23
C ARG A 43 -5.08 6.83 -0.93
N SER A 44 -4.32 7.76 -0.38
CA SER A 44 -3.55 7.56 0.84
C SER A 44 -3.59 8.79 1.70
N VAL A 45 -3.67 8.59 3.02
CA VAL A 45 -3.62 9.63 4.05
C VAL A 45 -2.69 9.19 5.16
N GLN A 46 -1.89 10.13 5.67
CA GLN A 46 -1.08 9.97 6.87
C GLN A 46 -1.25 11.16 7.82
N GLN A 47 -1.18 10.90 9.11
CA GLN A 47 -1.01 11.96 10.08
C GLN A 47 0.44 12.46 10.03
N THR A 48 0.62 13.76 9.97
CA THR A 48 1.93 14.42 9.96
C THR A 48 2.43 14.73 11.37
N ALA A 49 3.73 14.94 11.53
CA ALA A 49 4.37 15.19 12.82
C ALA A 49 3.81 16.43 13.57
N ASP A 50 3.21 17.38 12.85
CA ASP A 50 2.52 18.56 13.40
C ASP A 50 1.07 18.27 13.84
N GLY A 51 0.62 17.02 13.75
CA GLY A 51 -0.73 16.58 14.09
C GLY A 51 -1.76 16.82 12.99
N GLY A 52 -1.39 17.41 11.85
CA GLY A 52 -2.23 17.55 10.67
C GLY A 52 -2.29 16.27 9.83
N TYR A 53 -2.74 16.40 8.59
CA TYR A 53 -2.83 15.25 7.65
C TYR A 53 -2.27 15.61 6.29
N ILE A 54 -1.59 14.66 5.68
CA ILE A 54 -1.14 14.71 4.30
C ILE A 54 -1.88 13.65 3.48
N ILE A 55 -2.41 14.03 2.33
CA ILE A 55 -3.24 13.17 1.49
C ILE A 55 -2.67 13.21 0.07
N THR A 56 -2.61 12.07 -0.59
CA THR A 56 -2.32 11.98 -2.02
C THR A 56 -3.40 11.21 -2.76
N GLY A 57 -3.47 11.44 -4.05
CA GLY A 57 -4.42 10.78 -4.93
C GLY A 57 -4.33 11.29 -6.36
N LYS A 58 -5.47 11.35 -7.01
CA LYS A 58 -5.64 11.90 -8.36
C LYS A 58 -6.54 13.11 -8.31
N ALA A 59 -6.10 14.25 -8.84
CA ALA A 59 -6.99 15.32 -9.22
C ALA A 59 -7.65 14.98 -10.56
N GLY A 60 -8.96 15.14 -10.63
CA GLY A 60 -9.70 14.97 -11.87
C GLY A 60 -9.38 16.10 -12.85
N CYS A 61 -9.78 15.88 -14.10
CA CYS A 61 -9.55 16.84 -15.16
C CYS A 61 -10.47 18.06 -15.01
N GLY A 62 -9.93 19.12 -14.45
CA GLY A 62 -10.50 20.47 -14.50
C GLY A 62 -9.89 21.31 -15.61
N VAL A 63 -10.07 22.62 -15.54
CA VAL A 63 -9.45 23.60 -16.48
C VAL A 63 -7.91 23.62 -16.38
N ASP A 64 -7.35 23.13 -15.27
CA ASP A 64 -5.91 23.10 -14.96
C ASP A 64 -5.25 21.73 -15.24
N GLY A 65 -5.98 20.80 -15.89
CA GLY A 65 -5.50 19.43 -16.11
C GLY A 65 -5.82 18.50 -14.92
N GLY A 66 -5.31 17.28 -14.98
CA GLY A 66 -5.37 16.28 -13.92
C GLY A 66 -3.98 15.81 -13.50
N GLY A 67 -3.87 14.89 -12.53
CA GLY A 67 -2.59 14.31 -12.15
C GLY A 67 -2.45 13.94 -10.68
N VAL A 68 -1.22 13.73 -10.25
CA VAL A 68 -0.91 13.43 -8.84
C VAL A 68 -1.21 14.65 -7.99
N TRP A 69 -2.14 14.50 -7.07
CA TRP A 69 -2.56 15.55 -6.16
C TRP A 69 -2.01 15.31 -4.76
N LEU A 70 -1.53 16.39 -4.14
CA LEU A 70 -1.02 16.44 -2.79
C LEU A 70 -1.75 17.52 -2.01
N LEU A 71 -2.33 17.14 -0.86
CA LEU A 71 -3.13 18.03 -0.01
C LEU A 71 -2.67 17.91 1.44
N LYS A 72 -2.35 19.05 2.08
CA LYS A 72 -2.03 19.14 3.49
C LYS A 72 -3.15 19.85 4.24
N THR A 73 -3.50 19.31 5.39
CA THR A 73 -4.45 19.92 6.32
C THR A 73 -3.84 20.06 7.71
N ASN A 74 -4.39 20.92 8.52
CA ASN A 74 -4.13 20.92 9.95
C ASN A 74 -4.88 19.78 10.67
N SER A 75 -4.73 19.66 12.00
CA SER A 75 -5.39 18.62 12.82
C SER A 75 -6.92 18.71 12.82
N GLN A 76 -7.51 19.84 12.42
CA GLN A 76 -8.96 20.05 12.31
C GLN A 76 -9.49 19.77 10.89
N GLY A 77 -8.65 19.27 9.98
CA GLY A 77 -9.00 19.01 8.60
C GLY A 77 -9.23 20.29 7.78
N ILE A 78 -8.64 21.42 8.19
CA ILE A 78 -8.66 22.64 7.38
C ILE A 78 -7.47 22.61 6.45
N GLU A 79 -7.72 22.80 5.15
CA GLU A 79 -6.66 22.85 4.15
C GLU A 79 -5.66 23.95 4.47
N GLU A 80 -4.38 23.61 4.49
CA GLU A 80 -3.28 24.53 4.63
C GLU A 80 -2.70 24.89 3.26
N TRP A 81 -2.53 23.87 2.42
CA TRP A 81 -2.12 23.99 1.03
C TRP A 81 -2.45 22.73 0.22
N SER A 82 -2.51 22.87 -1.09
CA SER A 82 -2.60 21.76 -2.02
C SER A 82 -1.79 22.03 -3.29
N ASN A 83 -1.19 20.99 -3.85
CA ASN A 83 -0.32 21.06 -5.01
C ASN A 83 -0.67 19.97 -6.02
N LEU A 84 -0.70 20.33 -7.30
CA LEU A 84 -0.72 19.38 -8.41
C LEU A 84 0.71 19.10 -8.83
N LEU A 85 1.20 17.88 -8.57
CA LEU A 85 2.61 17.53 -8.75
C LEU A 85 2.96 17.14 -10.19
N THR A 86 1.96 16.73 -10.98
CA THR A 86 2.12 16.40 -12.40
C THR A 86 1.09 17.16 -13.19
N ASN A 87 1.50 17.84 -14.25
CA ASN A 87 0.59 18.53 -15.17
C ASN A 87 0.52 17.72 -16.46
N ALA A 88 -0.61 17.13 -16.76
CA ALA A 88 -0.87 16.61 -18.09
C ALA A 88 -1.75 17.60 -18.87
N TYR A 89 -1.27 17.99 -20.03
CA TYR A 89 -2.06 18.76 -20.97
C TYR A 89 -3.10 17.83 -21.63
N GLY A 90 -4.36 17.96 -21.24
CA GLY A 90 -5.46 17.24 -21.85
C GLY A 90 -5.91 16.00 -21.05
N CYS A 91 -7.21 15.89 -20.83
CA CYS A 91 -7.87 14.87 -20.02
C CYS A 91 -7.91 13.46 -20.64
N ASN A 92 -6.97 13.13 -21.50
CA ASN A 92 -6.93 11.86 -22.20
C ASN A 92 -5.89 10.94 -21.55
N ASN A 93 -6.31 10.24 -20.51
CA ASN A 93 -5.64 9.06 -19.89
C ASN A 93 -4.18 9.18 -19.40
N GLY A 94 -3.52 10.37 -19.46
CA GLY A 94 -2.08 10.51 -19.24
C GLY A 94 -1.62 11.02 -17.87
N ASP A 95 -2.48 11.20 -16.89
CA ASP A 95 -2.24 12.19 -15.83
C ASP A 95 -1.51 11.69 -14.59
N GLY A 96 -1.28 10.39 -14.49
CA GLY A 96 -0.68 9.84 -13.28
C GLY A 96 -1.63 9.87 -12.07
N GLU A 97 -1.30 9.08 -11.06
CA GLU A 97 -2.04 8.95 -9.83
C GLU A 97 -1.09 8.67 -8.68
N GLY A 98 -1.17 9.44 -7.59
CA GLY A 98 -0.49 9.12 -6.33
C GLY A 98 -1.24 8.01 -5.61
N ARG A 99 -0.54 6.93 -5.27
CA ARG A 99 -1.16 5.76 -4.62
C ARG A 99 -0.83 5.64 -3.15
N TRP A 100 0.38 6.02 -2.77
CA TRP A 100 0.83 5.97 -1.39
C TRP A 100 1.71 7.16 -1.08
N ILE A 101 1.66 7.61 0.17
CA ILE A 101 2.45 8.74 0.68
C ILE A 101 3.05 8.41 2.03
N GLN A 102 4.25 8.89 2.27
CA GLN A 102 4.89 8.88 3.58
C GLN A 102 5.57 10.24 3.86
N GLN A 103 5.43 10.74 5.10
CA GLN A 103 6.28 11.84 5.56
C GLN A 103 7.69 11.32 5.79
N THR A 104 8.68 12.02 5.27
CA THR A 104 10.10 11.67 5.39
C THR A 104 10.75 12.32 6.62
N THR A 105 11.90 11.81 7.05
CA THR A 105 12.61 12.26 8.26
C THR A 105 13.06 13.72 8.21
N ASP A 106 13.20 14.30 7.02
CA ASP A 106 13.49 15.72 6.78
C ASP A 106 12.25 16.64 6.85
N GLY A 107 11.07 16.04 7.11
CA GLY A 107 9.79 16.75 7.18
C GLY A 107 9.09 16.92 5.83
N GLY A 108 9.71 16.53 4.72
CA GLY A 108 9.09 16.48 3.41
C GLY A 108 8.21 15.24 3.21
N TYR A 109 7.91 14.89 1.95
CA TYR A 109 7.04 13.77 1.64
C TYR A 109 7.59 12.98 0.46
N VAL A 110 7.43 11.64 0.52
CA VAL A 110 7.67 10.75 -0.61
C VAL A 110 6.33 10.16 -1.06
N ILE A 111 6.08 10.19 -2.37
CA ILE A 111 4.87 9.69 -2.99
C ILE A 111 5.27 8.66 -4.04
N VAL A 112 4.61 7.50 -4.01
CA VAL A 112 4.67 6.54 -5.11
C VAL A 112 3.32 6.47 -5.81
N GLY A 113 3.36 6.24 -7.10
CA GLY A 113 2.17 6.11 -7.91
C GLY A 113 2.46 5.59 -9.30
N THR A 114 1.62 5.98 -10.22
CA THR A 114 1.67 5.57 -11.62
C THR A 114 1.70 6.81 -12.48
N ALA A 115 2.57 6.85 -13.47
CA ALA A 115 2.56 7.85 -14.52
C ALA A 115 2.29 7.20 -15.86
N PHE A 116 1.75 8.01 -16.75
CA PHE A 116 1.64 7.68 -18.16
C PHE A 116 2.66 8.54 -18.93
N PRO A 117 3.33 8.00 -19.94
CA PRO A 117 4.28 8.78 -20.76
C PRO A 117 3.56 9.96 -21.45
N ASP A 118 4.27 11.08 -21.60
CA ASP A 118 3.75 12.32 -22.21
C ASP A 118 3.40 12.21 -23.72
N PHE A 119 3.60 11.05 -24.32
CA PHE A 119 3.36 10.81 -25.73
C PHE A 119 2.08 10.03 -25.92
N TYR A 120 0.97 10.72 -26.10
CA TYR A 120 -0.26 10.11 -26.59
C TYR A 120 -0.26 10.14 -28.13
N ASP A 121 -0.23 8.95 -28.72
CA ASP A 121 -0.54 8.78 -30.12
C ASP A 121 -1.82 7.92 -30.19
N GLU A 122 -2.71 8.25 -31.08
CA GLU A 122 -4.04 7.68 -31.23
C GLU A 122 -4.04 6.15 -31.50
N TYR A 123 -2.86 5.56 -31.70
CA TYR A 123 -2.68 4.17 -32.13
C TYR A 123 -1.87 3.30 -31.13
N HIS A 124 -1.32 3.86 -30.05
CA HIS A 124 -0.48 3.10 -29.12
C HIS A 124 -0.95 3.29 -27.67
N ASP A 125 -1.24 2.17 -27.01
CA ASP A 125 -1.33 2.12 -25.54
C ASP A 125 0.09 2.21 -24.98
N TYR A 126 0.47 3.36 -24.43
CA TYR A 126 1.77 3.53 -23.79
C TYR A 126 1.78 2.84 -22.44
N PRO A 127 2.86 2.10 -22.11
CA PRO A 127 2.97 1.40 -20.87
C PRO A 127 3.00 2.38 -19.69
N ARG A 128 2.30 2.03 -18.63
CA ARG A 128 2.37 2.75 -17.37
C ARG A 128 3.74 2.55 -16.73
N THR A 129 4.25 3.59 -16.07
CA THR A 129 5.49 3.54 -15.30
C THR A 129 5.21 3.75 -13.81
N ILE A 130 6.09 3.24 -12.96
CA ILE A 130 6.11 3.64 -11.55
C ILE A 130 6.67 5.05 -11.47
N LEU A 131 5.93 5.93 -10.80
CA LEU A 131 6.35 7.29 -10.50
C LEU A 131 6.70 7.40 -9.02
N LEU A 132 7.90 7.90 -8.72
CA LEU A 132 8.36 8.24 -7.38
C LEU A 132 8.63 9.74 -7.31
N ILE A 133 8.02 10.44 -6.35
CA ILE A 133 8.17 11.89 -6.18
C ILE A 133 8.62 12.17 -4.75
N LYS A 134 9.64 13.01 -4.58
CA LYS A 134 10.02 13.60 -3.30
C LYS A 134 9.69 15.09 -3.32
N THR A 135 9.12 15.56 -2.22
CA THR A 135 8.82 16.98 -2.01
C THR A 135 9.45 17.47 -0.72
N ASP A 136 9.60 18.76 -0.60
CA ASP A 136 9.88 19.44 0.67
C ASP A 136 8.61 19.43 1.58
N SER A 137 8.73 20.05 2.76
CA SER A 137 7.63 20.15 3.74
C SER A 137 6.48 21.07 3.29
N GLN A 138 6.66 21.89 2.27
CA GLN A 138 5.65 22.74 1.64
C GLN A 138 5.03 22.07 0.40
N GLY A 139 5.38 20.82 0.12
CA GLY A 139 4.89 20.06 -1.03
C GLY A 139 5.48 20.52 -2.37
N GLN A 140 6.60 21.27 -2.35
CA GLN A 140 7.30 21.60 -3.58
C GLN A 140 8.20 20.43 -4.02
N VAL A 141 8.16 20.08 -5.29
CA VAL A 141 8.90 18.93 -5.82
C VAL A 141 10.40 19.20 -5.76
N GLU A 142 11.14 18.32 -5.06
CA GLU A 142 12.59 18.30 -5.06
C GLU A 142 13.12 17.47 -6.23
N TRP A 143 12.56 16.29 -6.44
CA TRP A 143 12.88 15.41 -7.56
C TRP A 143 11.76 14.44 -7.91
N LYS A 144 11.81 13.89 -9.12
CA LYS A 144 10.92 12.84 -9.64
C LYS A 144 11.74 11.78 -10.35
N GLN A 145 11.34 10.52 -10.20
CA GLN A 145 11.93 9.38 -10.90
C GLN A 145 10.81 8.49 -11.47
N ASN A 146 11.07 7.94 -12.65
CA ASN A 146 10.20 6.94 -13.29
C ASN A 146 10.96 5.63 -13.44
N PHE A 147 10.26 4.51 -13.16
CA PHE A 147 10.80 3.17 -13.31
C PHE A 147 9.88 2.37 -14.24
N GLY A 148 10.47 1.57 -15.16
CA GLY A 148 9.74 0.80 -16.16
C GLY A 148 9.49 1.59 -17.45
N GLY A 149 8.76 0.99 -18.40
CA GLY A 149 8.35 1.65 -19.65
C GLY A 149 9.45 1.84 -20.68
N ILE A 150 10.54 1.08 -20.63
CA ILE A 150 11.72 1.27 -21.47
C ILE A 150 11.60 0.59 -22.84
N ASP A 151 10.78 -0.43 -22.97
CA ASP A 151 10.58 -1.12 -24.24
C ASP A 151 9.26 -0.68 -24.90
N TYR A 152 9.34 -0.24 -26.13
CA TYR A 152 8.20 0.12 -27.01
C TYR A 152 7.29 -1.06 -27.36
N GLY A 153 7.21 -2.07 -26.49
CA GLY A 153 6.32 -3.22 -26.59
C GLY A 153 4.98 -2.95 -25.88
N LEU A 154 3.89 -3.31 -26.52
CA LEU A 154 2.48 -3.10 -26.13
C LEU A 154 2.06 -3.58 -24.71
N PHE A 155 2.97 -4.03 -23.84
CA PHE A 155 2.61 -4.76 -22.62
C PHE A 155 3.46 -4.43 -21.38
N ASP A 156 4.34 -3.43 -21.42
CA ASP A 156 5.24 -3.13 -20.28
C ASP A 156 4.55 -2.28 -19.20
N ASP A 157 3.48 -2.80 -18.62
CA ASP A 157 2.62 -2.11 -17.66
C ASP A 157 3.15 -2.27 -16.25
N SER A 158 3.59 -1.15 -15.63
CA SER A 158 4.12 -1.13 -14.28
C SER A 158 3.31 -0.18 -13.38
N GLU A 159 3.11 -0.56 -12.12
CA GLU A 159 2.34 0.22 -11.14
C GLU A 159 3.03 0.22 -9.78
N GLY A 160 3.32 1.40 -9.24
CA GLY A 160 3.81 1.58 -7.87
C GLY A 160 2.65 1.65 -6.88
N ARG A 161 2.76 0.90 -5.78
CA ARG A 161 1.68 0.78 -4.81
C ARG A 161 2.03 1.23 -3.41
N PHE A 162 3.28 1.08 -3.01
CA PHE A 162 3.73 1.40 -1.67
C PHE A 162 5.18 1.85 -1.69
N VAL A 163 5.52 2.83 -0.83
CA VAL A 163 6.88 3.29 -0.60
C VAL A 163 7.11 3.48 0.90
N GLN A 164 8.32 3.18 1.35
CA GLN A 164 8.81 3.45 2.70
C GLN A 164 10.23 4.02 2.61
N GLN A 165 10.52 5.06 3.44
CA GLN A 165 11.88 5.49 3.67
C GLN A 165 12.62 4.42 4.47
N THR A 166 13.84 4.08 4.04
CA THR A 166 14.70 3.08 4.70
C THR A 166 15.66 3.74 5.70
N ASP A 167 16.26 2.94 6.60
CA ASP A 167 17.15 3.42 7.66
C ASP A 167 18.38 4.15 7.14
N ASP A 168 18.81 3.88 5.91
CA ASP A 168 19.92 4.57 5.21
C ASP A 168 19.50 5.92 4.58
N GLY A 169 18.24 6.30 4.74
CA GLY A 169 17.66 7.52 4.18
C GLY A 169 17.19 7.40 2.73
N GLY A 170 17.42 6.27 2.06
CA GLY A 170 16.88 5.96 0.75
C GLY A 170 15.42 5.50 0.82
N PHE A 171 14.93 4.84 -0.24
CA PHE A 171 13.54 4.40 -0.30
C PHE A 171 13.45 2.97 -0.83
N ILE A 172 12.52 2.21 -0.27
CA ILE A 172 12.09 0.91 -0.78
C ILE A 172 10.65 1.05 -1.26
N LEU A 173 10.39 0.60 -2.48
CA LEU A 173 9.04 0.64 -3.06
C LEU A 173 8.67 -0.70 -3.68
N THR A 174 7.39 -0.98 -3.71
CA THR A 174 6.84 -2.18 -4.33
C THR A 174 5.60 -1.88 -5.16
N GLY A 175 5.35 -2.78 -6.08
CA GLY A 175 4.20 -2.79 -6.97
C GLY A 175 4.27 -4.01 -7.86
N TYR A 176 4.09 -3.81 -9.15
CA TYR A 176 4.30 -4.87 -10.14
C TYR A 176 4.87 -4.29 -11.44
N THR A 177 5.52 -5.16 -12.20
CA THR A 177 5.95 -4.90 -13.58
C THR A 177 5.57 -6.08 -14.46
N TYR A 178 5.29 -5.79 -15.73
CA TYR A 178 5.03 -6.85 -16.71
C TYR A 178 6.34 -7.49 -17.19
N SER A 179 6.39 -8.79 -17.18
CA SER A 179 7.51 -9.57 -17.67
C SER A 179 7.21 -10.09 -19.08
N THR A 180 7.98 -9.62 -20.06
CA THR A 180 7.89 -10.11 -21.45
C THR A 180 8.31 -11.57 -21.57
N LYS A 181 9.10 -12.08 -20.63
CA LYS A 181 9.55 -13.47 -20.59
C LYS A 181 8.43 -14.46 -20.28
N ASN A 182 7.57 -14.09 -19.34
CA ASN A 182 6.50 -14.95 -18.81
C ASN A 182 5.10 -14.48 -19.25
N HIS A 183 4.99 -13.31 -19.88
CA HIS A 183 3.73 -12.65 -20.24
C HIS A 183 2.80 -12.43 -19.04
N THR A 184 3.38 -12.11 -17.87
CA THR A 184 2.68 -11.88 -16.60
C THR A 184 3.22 -10.69 -15.85
N ASN A 185 2.45 -10.22 -14.89
CA ASN A 185 2.94 -9.27 -13.90
C ASN A 185 3.66 -10.01 -12.77
N ASP A 186 4.84 -9.54 -12.42
CA ASP A 186 5.59 -10.00 -11.25
C ASP A 186 5.66 -8.88 -10.20
N VAL A 187 5.72 -9.25 -8.91
CA VAL A 187 6.02 -8.28 -7.85
C VAL A 187 7.34 -7.59 -8.17
N TRP A 188 7.32 -6.27 -8.19
CA TRP A 188 8.52 -5.48 -8.41
C TRP A 188 8.92 -4.78 -7.12
N LEU A 189 10.17 -5.01 -6.70
CA LEU A 189 10.79 -4.41 -5.54
C LEU A 189 11.96 -3.53 -6.03
N ILE A 190 11.95 -2.25 -5.67
CA ILE A 190 12.95 -1.29 -6.11
C ILE A 190 13.52 -0.57 -4.88
N LYS A 191 14.84 -0.54 -4.75
CA LYS A 191 15.57 0.24 -3.75
C LYS A 191 16.25 1.41 -4.42
N THR A 192 16.12 2.59 -3.80
CA THR A 192 16.80 3.81 -4.26
C THR A 192 17.65 4.41 -3.15
N ASP A 193 18.59 5.26 -3.53
CA ASP A 193 19.25 6.18 -2.62
C ASP A 193 18.29 7.32 -2.18
N ALA A 194 18.78 8.23 -1.34
CA ALA A 194 18.00 9.38 -0.85
C ALA A 194 17.62 10.39 -1.96
N ASN A 195 18.31 10.36 -3.11
CA ASN A 195 18.02 11.21 -4.26
C ASN A 195 17.10 10.55 -5.28
N GLY A 196 16.59 9.36 -4.96
CA GLY A 196 15.71 8.59 -5.83
C GLY A 196 16.43 7.82 -6.94
N ASN A 197 17.77 7.80 -6.97
CA ASN A 197 18.51 6.99 -7.94
C ASN A 197 18.38 5.51 -7.57
N GLU A 198 18.07 4.67 -8.56
CA GLU A 198 17.98 3.23 -8.36
C GLU A 198 19.34 2.66 -7.94
N GLU A 199 19.37 1.94 -6.82
CA GLU A 199 20.51 1.16 -6.38
C GLU A 199 20.40 -0.28 -6.88
N TRP A 200 19.22 -0.85 -6.80
CA TRP A 200 18.87 -2.16 -7.33
C TRP A 200 17.37 -2.33 -7.47
N ASN A 201 16.98 -3.30 -8.29
CA ASN A 201 15.60 -3.79 -8.37
C ASN A 201 15.55 -5.32 -8.44
N ARG A 202 14.40 -5.91 -8.09
CA ARG A 202 14.12 -7.35 -8.16
C ARG A 202 12.69 -7.58 -8.61
N THR A 203 12.52 -8.52 -9.52
CA THR A 203 11.21 -9.12 -9.81
C THR A 203 11.07 -10.39 -8.98
N LEU A 204 9.99 -10.46 -8.21
CA LEU A 204 9.73 -11.52 -7.24
C LEU A 204 8.36 -12.13 -7.56
N GLY A 205 8.34 -13.43 -7.83
CA GLY A 205 7.13 -14.17 -8.13
C GLY A 205 7.44 -15.63 -8.34
N ASP A 206 6.44 -16.47 -8.29
CA ASP A 206 6.55 -17.86 -8.67
C ASP A 206 5.80 -18.05 -9.99
N SER A 207 6.52 -18.16 -11.09
CA SER A 207 5.96 -18.63 -12.34
C SER A 207 5.60 -20.10 -12.17
N ILE A 208 4.42 -20.40 -11.63
CA ILE A 208 3.93 -21.77 -11.56
C ILE A 208 3.32 -22.09 -12.93
N TYR A 209 4.04 -22.87 -13.71
CA TYR A 209 3.51 -23.48 -14.93
C TYR A 209 2.55 -24.59 -14.54
N PHE A 210 1.24 -24.38 -14.61
CA PHE A 210 0.29 -25.48 -14.56
C PHE A 210 0.23 -26.12 -15.93
N GLN A 211 0.64 -27.40 -16.01
CA GLN A 211 0.37 -28.22 -17.19
C GLN A 211 -1.13 -28.54 -17.21
N TRP A 212 -1.83 -28.00 -18.19
CA TRP A 212 -3.19 -28.41 -18.46
C TRP A 212 -3.13 -29.55 -19.48
N ASN A 213 -3.51 -30.75 -19.07
CA ASN A 213 -3.71 -31.88 -19.98
C ASN A 213 -5.11 -31.79 -20.62
N ALA A 214 -5.26 -30.95 -21.64
CA ALA A 214 -6.36 -31.12 -22.58
C ALA A 214 -6.03 -32.38 -23.38
N GLY A 215 -6.81 -33.43 -23.27
CA GLY A 215 -6.59 -34.74 -23.89
C GLY A 215 -6.43 -34.70 -25.42
N GLY A 216 -5.49 -33.95 -25.94
CA GLY A 216 -5.06 -33.81 -27.33
C GLY A 216 -3.56 -33.50 -27.40
N ASP A 217 -2.95 -33.75 -28.54
CA ASP A 217 -1.51 -33.60 -28.83
C ASP A 217 -1.00 -32.13 -28.83
N GLU A 218 -1.70 -31.20 -28.20
CA GLU A 218 -1.25 -29.81 -28.05
C GLU A 218 -0.41 -29.66 -26.78
N GLU A 219 0.76 -29.03 -26.94
CA GLU A 219 1.65 -28.66 -25.82
C GLU A 219 0.86 -27.86 -24.77
N PRO A 220 0.99 -28.21 -23.48
CA PRO A 220 0.29 -27.49 -22.42
C PRO A 220 0.68 -26.00 -22.41
N MET A 221 -0.28 -25.10 -22.60
CA MET A 221 -0.02 -23.68 -22.48
C MET A 221 0.34 -23.37 -21.03
N PRO A 222 1.49 -22.75 -20.77
CA PRO A 222 1.86 -22.34 -19.42
C PRO A 222 0.91 -21.24 -18.96
N TYR A 223 0.15 -21.49 -17.89
CA TYR A 223 -0.60 -20.45 -17.20
C TYR A 223 0.35 -19.75 -16.24
N ALA A 224 0.62 -18.52 -16.53
CA ALA A 224 1.43 -17.70 -15.69
C ALA A 224 0.55 -16.98 -14.65
N LEU A 225 1.03 -16.87 -13.42
CA LEU A 225 0.39 -16.12 -12.35
C LEU A 225 0.79 -14.65 -12.46
N ASN A 226 -0.18 -13.75 -12.24
CA ASN A 226 0.11 -12.35 -12.07
C ASN A 226 0.33 -12.08 -10.58
N ASP A 227 1.55 -11.78 -10.21
CA ASP A 227 1.94 -11.46 -8.84
C ASP A 227 2.05 -9.95 -8.65
N ARG A 228 1.49 -9.44 -7.56
CA ARG A 228 1.46 -8.00 -7.28
C ARG A 228 1.83 -7.71 -5.84
N GLY A 229 2.84 -6.87 -5.63
CA GLY A 229 3.18 -6.30 -4.33
C GLY A 229 2.20 -5.19 -3.96
N SER A 230 1.66 -5.24 -2.75
CA SER A 230 0.72 -4.25 -2.22
C SER A 230 1.33 -3.37 -1.15
N SER A 231 2.23 -3.90 -0.32
CA SER A 231 2.95 -3.15 0.70
C SER A 231 4.31 -3.79 1.00
N VAL A 232 5.25 -3.00 1.49
CA VAL A 232 6.60 -3.44 1.87
C VAL A 232 7.02 -2.76 3.16
N GLN A 233 7.77 -3.47 4.01
CA GLN A 233 8.45 -2.90 5.18
C GLN A 233 9.87 -3.42 5.27
N GLN A 234 10.80 -2.54 5.72
CA GLN A 234 12.16 -2.95 6.08
C GLN A 234 12.12 -3.73 7.39
N THR A 235 12.78 -4.89 7.42
CA THR A 235 12.91 -5.74 8.61
C THR A 235 14.17 -5.39 9.41
N SER A 236 14.20 -5.75 10.70
CA SER A 236 15.32 -5.41 11.60
C SER A 236 16.68 -6.04 11.20
N ASP A 237 16.68 -7.04 10.34
CA ASP A 237 17.88 -7.65 9.74
C ASP A 237 18.37 -6.89 8.50
N GLY A 238 17.73 -5.77 8.15
CA GLY A 238 18.01 -4.96 6.98
C GLY A 238 17.39 -5.48 5.67
N GLY A 239 16.72 -6.63 5.70
CA GLY A 239 15.95 -7.15 4.57
C GLY A 239 14.56 -6.51 4.45
N TYR A 240 13.67 -7.15 3.70
CA TYR A 240 12.32 -6.60 3.45
C TYR A 240 11.26 -7.69 3.52
N ILE A 241 10.08 -7.30 4.02
CA ILE A 241 8.88 -8.12 3.98
C ILE A 241 7.85 -7.47 3.06
N ILE A 242 7.35 -8.21 2.08
CA ILE A 242 6.39 -7.75 1.08
C ILE A 242 5.09 -8.55 1.25
N GLY A 243 3.98 -7.83 1.39
CA GLY A 243 2.63 -8.39 1.32
C GLY A 243 1.99 -8.09 -0.03
N GLY A 244 1.26 -9.06 -0.57
CA GLY A 244 0.63 -8.90 -1.87
C GLY A 244 -0.30 -10.06 -2.21
N TYR A 245 -0.50 -10.30 -3.49
CA TYR A 245 -1.34 -11.38 -3.97
C TYR A 245 -0.90 -11.89 -5.34
N SER A 246 -1.24 -13.15 -5.59
CA SER A 246 -1.08 -13.83 -6.87
C SER A 246 -2.45 -14.09 -7.48
N THR A 247 -2.61 -13.85 -8.78
CA THR A 247 -3.85 -14.16 -9.52
C THR A 247 -3.53 -14.98 -10.76
N GLY A 248 -4.20 -16.12 -10.92
CA GLY A 248 -4.07 -16.95 -12.11
C GLY A 248 -5.35 -16.96 -12.94
N TRP A 249 -5.21 -17.10 -14.26
CA TRP A 249 -6.31 -17.43 -15.14
C TRP A 249 -6.53 -18.94 -15.07
N CYS A 250 -7.72 -19.37 -14.73
CA CYS A 250 -8.09 -20.77 -14.74
C CYS A 250 -9.34 -20.94 -15.61
N PHE A 251 -9.36 -21.97 -16.45
CA PHE A 251 -10.56 -22.40 -17.13
C PHE A 251 -11.03 -23.71 -16.50
N ASP A 252 -12.32 -23.86 -16.23
CA ASP A 252 -12.90 -25.15 -15.89
C ASP A 252 -13.11 -26.00 -17.16
N SER A 253 -13.58 -27.24 -17.00
CA SER A 253 -13.90 -28.15 -18.12
C SER A 253 -14.93 -27.59 -19.11
N ASP A 254 -15.68 -26.58 -18.72
CA ASP A 254 -16.71 -25.92 -19.52
C ASP A 254 -16.23 -24.58 -20.11
N TRP A 255 -14.90 -24.33 -20.13
CA TRP A 255 -14.29 -23.08 -20.59
C TRP A 255 -14.73 -21.81 -19.82
N ARG A 256 -15.20 -21.97 -18.59
CA ARG A 256 -15.51 -20.82 -17.73
C ARG A 256 -14.25 -20.33 -17.06
N ILE A 257 -14.06 -19.01 -17.02
CA ILE A 257 -12.94 -18.40 -16.33
C ILE A 257 -13.16 -18.58 -14.82
N THR A 258 -12.38 -19.45 -14.20
CA THR A 258 -12.31 -19.62 -12.76
C THR A 258 -10.99 -19.06 -12.29
N CYS A 259 -10.98 -17.77 -11.89
CA CYS A 259 -9.77 -17.14 -11.38
C CYS A 259 -9.50 -17.66 -9.96
N LYS A 260 -8.23 -17.90 -9.66
CA LYS A 260 -7.74 -18.17 -8.30
C LYS A 260 -6.84 -17.05 -7.89
N SER A 261 -6.93 -16.59 -6.67
CA SER A 261 -5.93 -15.68 -6.12
C SER A 261 -5.58 -16.08 -4.70
N ASN A 262 -4.31 -15.93 -4.36
CA ASN A 262 -3.77 -16.22 -3.04
C ASN A 262 -3.09 -14.98 -2.49
N VAL A 263 -3.13 -14.82 -1.16
CA VAL A 263 -2.28 -13.84 -0.50
C VAL A 263 -0.83 -14.28 -0.58
N LEU A 264 0.06 -13.38 -0.93
CA LEU A 264 1.52 -13.59 -0.93
C LEU A 264 2.17 -12.87 0.24
N LEU A 265 3.17 -13.53 0.81
CA LEU A 265 4.11 -12.96 1.76
C LEU A 265 5.53 -13.36 1.33
N ILE A 266 6.37 -12.37 1.03
CA ILE A 266 7.72 -12.58 0.51
C ILE A 266 8.72 -11.91 1.44
N LYS A 267 9.73 -12.65 1.90
CA LYS A 267 10.89 -12.13 2.66
C LYS A 267 12.11 -12.12 1.76
N THR A 268 12.84 -11.01 1.82
CA THR A 268 14.12 -10.86 1.11
C THR A 268 15.24 -10.49 2.08
N ASP A 269 16.47 -10.69 1.66
CA ASP A 269 17.64 -10.11 2.30
C ASP A 269 17.74 -8.59 1.99
N SER A 270 18.79 -7.94 2.51
CA SER A 270 19.06 -6.50 2.30
C SER A 270 19.39 -6.12 0.85
N ARG A 271 19.72 -7.09 -0.01
CA ARG A 271 19.98 -6.89 -1.44
C ARG A 271 18.74 -7.15 -2.30
N GLY A 272 17.60 -7.46 -1.65
CA GLY A 272 16.37 -7.81 -2.31
C GLY A 272 16.30 -9.25 -2.82
N ASP A 273 17.30 -10.10 -2.53
CA ASP A 273 17.28 -11.50 -2.95
C ASP A 273 16.30 -12.28 -2.07
N ARG A 274 15.39 -13.05 -2.69
CA ARG A 274 14.31 -13.77 -2.01
C ARG A 274 14.87 -14.86 -1.08
N GLU A 275 14.57 -14.75 0.22
CA GLU A 275 14.87 -15.79 1.20
C GLU A 275 13.77 -16.86 1.21
N TRP A 276 12.51 -16.42 1.23
CA TRP A 276 11.35 -17.32 1.15
C TRP A 276 10.11 -16.60 0.62
N LEU A 277 9.15 -17.41 0.15
CA LEU A 277 7.82 -17.00 -0.25
C LEU A 277 6.79 -17.92 0.41
N LYS A 278 5.72 -17.34 0.94
CA LYS A 278 4.56 -18.04 1.49
C LYS A 278 3.30 -17.59 0.77
N SER A 279 2.38 -18.54 0.60
CA SER A 279 1.09 -18.31 -0.03
C SER A 279 -0.01 -18.76 0.92
N PHE A 280 -1.06 -17.93 1.09
CA PHE A 280 -2.18 -18.21 1.97
C PHE A 280 -3.48 -18.19 1.16
N GLY A 281 -4.37 -19.09 1.49
CA GLY A 281 -5.61 -19.36 0.80
C GLY A 281 -5.57 -20.71 0.09
N GLU A 282 -6.64 -21.49 0.22
CA GLU A 282 -6.78 -22.71 -0.57
C GLU A 282 -7.26 -22.34 -1.97
N SER A 283 -6.46 -22.66 -2.97
CA SER A 283 -6.77 -22.37 -4.38
C SER A 283 -7.89 -23.27 -4.91
N LYS A 284 -9.13 -23.05 -4.51
CA LYS A 284 -10.29 -23.67 -5.16
C LYS A 284 -10.84 -22.76 -6.25
N ALA A 285 -11.42 -23.35 -7.29
CA ALA A 285 -12.05 -22.59 -8.36
C ALA A 285 -13.13 -21.64 -7.78
N GLY A 286 -13.06 -20.36 -8.13
CA GLY A 286 -13.98 -19.34 -7.64
C GLY A 286 -13.63 -18.70 -6.30
N GLU A 287 -12.47 -19.01 -5.71
CA GLU A 287 -12.00 -18.33 -4.49
C GLU A 287 -11.03 -17.19 -4.84
N PHE A 288 -11.24 -16.05 -4.20
CA PHE A 288 -10.41 -14.86 -4.36
C PHE A 288 -9.85 -14.43 -3.02
N HIS A 289 -8.51 -14.37 -2.94
CA HIS A 289 -7.80 -13.94 -1.74
C HIS A 289 -6.76 -12.90 -2.14
N ARG A 290 -6.79 -11.72 -1.53
CA ARG A 290 -5.82 -10.65 -1.81
C ARG A 290 -5.26 -10.09 -0.53
N GLY A 291 -3.93 -9.98 -0.46
CA GLY A 291 -3.23 -9.23 0.58
C GLY A 291 -3.07 -7.77 0.18
N HIS A 292 -3.50 -6.87 1.04
CA HIS A 292 -3.43 -5.42 0.78
C HIS A 292 -2.35 -4.73 1.60
N SER A 293 -2.08 -5.20 2.80
CA SER A 293 -1.12 -4.60 3.71
C SER A 293 -0.42 -5.65 4.56
N VAL A 294 0.86 -5.48 4.80
CA VAL A 294 1.64 -6.25 5.77
C VAL A 294 2.26 -5.32 6.80
N GLN A 295 2.30 -5.75 8.05
CA GLN A 295 3.03 -5.07 9.13
C GLN A 295 3.84 -6.06 9.94
N ILE A 296 5.02 -5.61 10.38
CA ILE A 296 5.86 -6.33 11.34
C ILE A 296 5.23 -6.18 12.73
N THR A 297 5.10 -7.27 13.46
CA THR A 297 4.53 -7.27 14.80
C THR A 297 5.63 -7.26 15.86
N PRO A 298 5.34 -6.80 17.09
CA PRO A 298 6.36 -6.70 18.16
C PRO A 298 7.03 -8.03 18.53
N ASP A 299 6.40 -9.16 18.24
CA ASP A 299 6.96 -10.52 18.44
C ASP A 299 7.87 -10.97 17.29
N GLY A 300 8.15 -10.08 16.31
CA GLY A 300 9.00 -10.33 15.15
C GLY A 300 8.32 -11.06 14.01
N GLY A 301 7.07 -11.49 14.16
CA GLY A 301 6.28 -12.06 13.07
C GLY A 301 5.59 -11.00 12.21
N TYR A 302 4.59 -11.41 11.42
CA TYR A 302 3.91 -10.51 10.48
C TYR A 302 2.40 -10.62 10.64
N ILE A 303 1.70 -9.50 10.39
CA ILE A 303 0.24 -9.46 10.25
C ILE A 303 -0.10 -8.95 8.87
N ILE A 304 -0.96 -9.68 8.16
CA ILE A 304 -1.41 -9.34 6.82
C ILE A 304 -2.91 -9.04 6.90
N ALA A 305 -3.29 -7.88 6.36
CA ALA A 305 -4.68 -7.51 6.16
C ALA A 305 -5.04 -7.65 4.68
N GLY A 306 -6.20 -8.24 4.41
CA GLY A 306 -6.63 -8.52 3.06
C GLY A 306 -8.11 -8.85 2.96
N GLU A 307 -8.46 -9.48 1.86
CA GLU A 307 -9.82 -9.95 1.57
C GLU A 307 -9.83 -11.43 1.22
N ARG A 308 -10.93 -12.09 1.59
CA ARG A 308 -11.23 -13.48 1.26
C ARG A 308 -12.65 -13.59 0.73
N ALA A 309 -12.79 -14.12 -0.48
CA ALA A 309 -14.08 -14.50 -1.05
C ALA A 309 -14.08 -15.99 -1.35
N ILE A 310 -15.18 -16.68 -1.05
CA ILE A 310 -15.37 -18.11 -1.27
C ILE A 310 -16.58 -18.29 -2.19
N GLY A 311 -16.34 -18.86 -3.38
CA GLY A 311 -17.38 -19.02 -4.38
C GLY A 311 -17.93 -17.68 -4.89
N ASN A 312 -19.26 -17.57 -4.98
CA ASN A 312 -19.93 -16.34 -5.42
C ASN A 312 -20.30 -15.40 -4.26
N GLU A 313 -19.72 -15.62 -3.07
CA GLU A 313 -20.00 -14.80 -1.90
C GLU A 313 -19.26 -13.46 -1.98
N ALA A 314 -19.78 -12.45 -1.26
CA ALA A 314 -19.08 -11.17 -1.12
C ALA A 314 -17.76 -11.36 -0.38
N SER A 315 -16.74 -10.57 -0.76
CA SER A 315 -15.45 -10.56 -0.07
C SER A 315 -15.62 -10.17 1.40
N ASN A 316 -14.96 -10.91 2.27
CA ASN A 316 -14.85 -10.62 3.69
C ASN A 316 -13.45 -10.10 4.02
N PHE A 317 -13.35 -9.27 5.04
CA PHE A 317 -12.07 -8.85 5.57
C PHE A 317 -11.33 -10.03 6.19
N TRP A 318 -10.05 -10.21 5.85
CA TRP A 318 -9.24 -11.33 6.30
C TRP A 318 -7.94 -10.86 6.94
N LEU A 319 -7.67 -11.35 8.16
CA LEU A 319 -6.40 -11.15 8.86
C LEU A 319 -5.65 -12.46 8.97
N ILE A 320 -4.36 -12.43 8.67
CA ILE A 320 -3.44 -13.56 8.79
C ILE A 320 -2.27 -13.14 9.67
N LYS A 321 -2.03 -13.85 10.77
CA LYS A 321 -0.85 -13.68 11.65
C LYS A 321 0.13 -14.82 11.39
N THR A 322 1.40 -14.46 11.22
CA THR A 322 2.48 -15.43 11.02
C THR A 322 3.58 -15.25 12.07
N ASP A 323 4.43 -16.25 12.21
CA ASP A 323 5.72 -16.14 12.88
C ASP A 323 6.75 -15.41 11.98
N ILE A 324 8.00 -15.27 12.49
CA ILE A 324 9.12 -14.64 11.76
C ILE A 324 9.53 -15.40 10.49
N ASN A 325 9.23 -16.70 10.40
CA ASN A 325 9.52 -17.55 9.25
C ASN A 325 8.37 -17.59 8.24
N GLY A 326 7.33 -16.75 8.45
CA GLY A 326 6.14 -16.70 7.61
C GLY A 326 5.19 -17.88 7.79
N ASN A 327 5.34 -18.72 8.84
CA ASN A 327 4.39 -19.79 9.09
C ASN A 327 3.15 -19.22 9.77
N GLN A 328 1.97 -19.58 9.27
CA GLN A 328 0.70 -19.12 9.83
C GLN A 328 0.54 -19.59 11.27
N ILE A 329 0.26 -18.64 12.17
CA ILE A 329 -0.09 -18.90 13.57
C ILE A 329 -1.61 -18.98 13.70
N TRP A 330 -2.31 -18.00 13.12
CA TRP A 330 -3.75 -17.96 13.05
C TRP A 330 -4.22 -17.10 11.88
N ASP A 331 -5.46 -17.29 11.46
CA ASP A 331 -6.18 -16.35 10.59
C ASP A 331 -7.59 -16.09 11.14
N LYS A 332 -8.18 -14.96 10.76
CA LYS A 332 -9.55 -14.58 11.12
C LYS A 332 -10.22 -13.85 9.97
N THR A 333 -11.47 -14.23 9.72
CA THR A 333 -12.34 -13.61 8.73
C THR A 333 -13.40 -12.78 9.44
N TYR A 334 -13.61 -11.55 8.99
CA TYR A 334 -14.61 -10.63 9.52
C TYR A 334 -15.52 -10.18 8.39
N GLY A 335 -16.78 -10.16 8.62
CA GLY A 335 -17.83 -9.78 7.68
C GLY A 335 -19.01 -10.75 7.82
N ASN A 336 -20.18 -10.26 7.48
CA ASN A 336 -21.36 -11.09 7.39
C ASN A 336 -21.43 -11.56 5.95
N GLY A 337 -20.98 -12.77 5.66
CA GLY A 337 -21.20 -13.39 4.35
C GLY A 337 -22.66 -13.24 3.97
N GLY A 338 -22.97 -12.20 3.23
CA GLY A 338 -24.18 -12.01 2.45
C GLY A 338 -25.53 -12.49 3.03
N GLU A 339 -25.82 -12.30 4.31
CA GLU A 339 -27.21 -12.28 4.73
C GLU A 339 -27.84 -10.95 4.33
N ARG A 340 -28.58 -10.98 3.22
CA ARG A 340 -29.56 -9.98 2.83
C ARG A 340 -30.95 -10.48 3.21
#